data_e5c919078e0f5ab2cec7c1738b6ad862
#
_entry.id   e5c919078e0f5ab2cec7c1738b6ad862
#
_cell.length_a   1.000
_cell.length_b   1.000
_cell.length_c   1.000
_cell.angle_alpha   90.00
_cell.angle_beta   90.00
_cell.angle_gamma   90.00
#
_symmetry.space_group_name_H-M   'P 1'
#
loop_
_entity.id
_entity.type
_entity.pdbx_description
1 polymer ?
#
loop_
_entity_poly.entity_id
_entity_poly.type
_entity_poly.pdbx_seq_one_letter_code
_entity_poly.pdbx_strand_id
1 'polypeptide(L)'
;MSAEMVELSLVLPAYNELVRLPPSLELIRRHLDASGRPYEVLVVDDGSEDGTRGMVEKARSGWPQLQLVVFDRNQGKGAAVRAGMLQAVGTLRLFSDSDLSTPIAEMGKLETAIANGAGVAIGSRALPGSQVELHQPLYRELMGKTYNQALRRLVLPGLRDTQCGFKMFTAAAAVSCFTPLRTPGFGFDAEVLLRARLLAIPIAEIPVIWRNAAGTRVSSLRDGGLMLADLLRLRRRVGSDPNA
;
A
#
# COMPACT_ATOMS: atom_id res chain seq x y z
N MET A 1 -18.10 5.87 28.61
CA MET A 1 -18.25 5.53 27.18
C MET A 1 -16.96 4.84 26.80
N SER A 2 -17.00 3.52 26.56
CA SER A 2 -15.85 2.81 25.99
C SER A 2 -15.62 3.38 24.60
N ALA A 3 -14.41 3.85 24.30
CA ALA A 3 -14.06 4.24 22.94
C ALA A 3 -14.31 3.01 22.04
N GLU A 4 -15.14 3.18 21.04
CA GLU A 4 -15.43 2.13 20.07
C GLU A 4 -14.11 1.76 19.37
N MET A 5 -13.76 0.47 19.42
CA MET A 5 -12.48 0.00 18.84
C MET A 5 -12.52 0.16 17.32
N VAL A 6 -11.55 0.86 16.75
CA VAL A 6 -11.42 0.98 15.30
C VAL A 6 -11.17 -0.40 14.69
N GLU A 7 -12.03 -0.81 13.75
CA GLU A 7 -11.90 -2.09 13.06
C GLU A 7 -10.97 -1.99 11.85
N LEU A 8 -11.06 -0.89 11.10
CA LEU A 8 -10.28 -0.68 9.88
C LEU A 8 -9.52 0.64 9.91
N SER A 9 -8.23 0.59 9.62
CA SER A 9 -7.42 1.75 9.25
C SER A 9 -7.08 1.68 7.76
N LEU A 10 -7.39 2.74 7.02
CA LEU A 10 -6.97 2.91 5.63
C LEU A 10 -5.83 3.94 5.56
N VAL A 11 -4.69 3.54 5.04
CA VAL A 11 -3.50 4.38 4.89
C VAL A 11 -3.31 4.77 3.43
N LEU A 12 -3.20 6.07 3.17
CA LEU A 12 -3.03 6.68 1.85
C LEU A 12 -1.73 7.51 1.83
N PRO A 13 -0.64 7.00 1.26
CA PRO A 13 0.55 7.83 1.02
C PRO A 13 0.25 8.85 -0.07
N ALA A 14 0.58 10.12 0.15
CA ALA A 14 0.34 11.20 -0.79
C ALA A 14 1.59 12.08 -0.97
N TYR A 15 1.94 12.39 -2.21
CA TYR A 15 2.98 13.36 -2.56
C TYR A 15 2.58 14.13 -3.81
N ASN A 16 2.22 15.42 -3.64
CA ASN A 16 1.73 16.28 -4.71
C ASN A 16 0.51 15.68 -5.41
N GLU A 17 -0.53 15.37 -4.66
CA GLU A 17 -1.76 14.68 -5.11
C GLU A 17 -2.99 15.59 -5.09
N LEU A 18 -2.80 16.92 -5.13
CA LEU A 18 -3.89 17.90 -5.05
C LEU A 18 -5.06 17.64 -6.02
N VAL A 19 -4.77 17.11 -7.20
CA VAL A 19 -5.79 16.84 -8.22
C VAL A 19 -6.42 15.46 -8.07
N ARG A 20 -5.64 14.43 -7.71
CA ARG A 20 -6.10 13.03 -7.71
C ARG A 20 -6.71 12.57 -6.38
N LEU A 21 -6.22 13.11 -5.27
CA LEU A 21 -6.63 12.68 -3.94
C LEU A 21 -8.08 13.10 -3.57
N PRO A 22 -8.59 14.30 -3.91
CA PRO A 22 -9.93 14.70 -3.52
C PRO A 22 -11.05 13.76 -3.98
N PRO A 23 -11.14 13.37 -5.27
CA PRO A 23 -12.16 12.42 -5.71
C PRO A 23 -12.00 11.04 -5.06
N SER A 24 -10.76 10.62 -4.76
CA SER A 24 -10.50 9.36 -4.07
C SER A 24 -11.02 9.39 -2.63
N LEU A 25 -10.78 10.49 -1.89
CA LEU A 25 -11.28 10.66 -0.53
C LEU A 25 -12.81 10.61 -0.48
N GLU A 26 -13.48 11.22 -1.44
CA GLU A 26 -14.95 11.17 -1.52
C GLU A 26 -15.48 9.75 -1.73
N LEU A 27 -14.86 8.98 -2.64
CA LEU A 27 -15.24 7.58 -2.89
C LEU A 27 -14.98 6.70 -1.66
N ILE A 28 -13.84 6.90 -0.98
CA ILE A 28 -13.47 6.19 0.24
C ILE A 28 -14.50 6.48 1.33
N ARG A 29 -14.79 7.75 1.57
CA ARG A 29 -15.75 8.18 2.59
C ARG A 29 -17.11 7.53 2.38
N ARG A 30 -17.67 7.62 1.18
CA ARG A 30 -18.96 6.99 0.85
C ARG A 30 -18.95 5.49 1.10
N HIS A 31 -17.89 4.81 0.71
CA HIS A 31 -17.77 3.36 0.89
C HIS A 31 -17.66 2.96 2.36
N LEU A 32 -16.84 3.67 3.14
CA LEU A 32 -16.63 3.36 4.54
C LEU A 32 -17.82 3.77 5.42
N ASP A 33 -18.42 4.95 5.19
CA ASP A 33 -19.64 5.38 5.90
C ASP A 33 -20.80 4.38 5.65
N ALA A 34 -20.94 3.87 4.42
CA ALA A 34 -21.97 2.87 4.10
C ALA A 34 -21.74 1.52 4.80
N SER A 35 -20.54 1.20 5.23
CA SER A 35 -20.23 -0.04 5.96
C SER A 35 -20.74 -0.04 7.40
N GLY A 36 -20.98 1.13 7.99
CA GLY A 36 -21.44 1.31 9.37
C GLY A 36 -20.47 0.86 10.46
N ARG A 37 -19.25 0.43 10.11
CA ARG A 37 -18.25 -0.01 11.08
C ARG A 37 -17.31 1.13 11.51
N PRO A 38 -16.71 1.05 12.71
CA PRO A 38 -15.70 2.01 13.15
C PRO A 38 -14.44 1.94 12.26
N TYR A 39 -14.05 3.07 11.68
CA TYR A 39 -12.88 3.17 10.81
C TYR A 39 -12.09 4.45 11.04
N GLU A 40 -10.87 4.49 10.54
CA GLU A 40 -10.07 5.70 10.35
C GLU A 40 -9.41 5.70 8.96
N VAL A 41 -9.11 6.89 8.46
CA VAL A 41 -8.33 7.10 7.22
C VAL A 41 -7.14 7.97 7.56
N LEU A 42 -5.93 7.49 7.29
CA LEU A 42 -4.69 8.22 7.50
C LEU A 42 -4.11 8.62 6.14
N VAL A 43 -4.17 9.90 5.81
CA VAL A 43 -3.38 10.45 4.71
C VAL A 43 -2.00 10.80 5.25
N VAL A 44 -0.96 10.22 4.65
CA VAL A 44 0.43 10.54 4.98
C VAL A 44 1.00 11.40 3.87
N ASP A 45 1.09 12.70 4.14
CA ASP A 45 1.66 13.68 3.22
C ASP A 45 3.19 13.64 3.29
N ASP A 46 3.80 13.14 2.23
CA ASP A 46 5.25 12.96 2.11
C ASP A 46 5.95 14.25 1.65
N GLY A 47 5.65 15.38 2.31
CA GLY A 47 6.26 16.67 2.05
C GLY A 47 5.80 17.32 0.75
N SER A 48 4.48 17.34 0.49
CA SER A 48 3.91 17.96 -0.71
C SER A 48 4.09 19.48 -0.75
N GLU A 49 4.30 20.00 -1.96
CA GLU A 49 4.50 21.43 -2.25
C GLU A 49 3.35 22.02 -3.10
N ASP A 50 2.37 21.22 -3.53
CA ASP A 50 1.30 21.61 -4.47
C ASP A 50 -0.02 22.00 -3.79
N GLY A 51 -0.06 22.06 -2.46
CA GLY A 51 -1.28 22.35 -1.70
C GLY A 51 -2.07 21.11 -1.23
N THR A 52 -1.58 19.89 -1.50
CA THR A 52 -2.18 18.63 -1.03
C THR A 52 -2.47 18.66 0.48
N ARG A 53 -1.50 19.09 1.29
CA ARG A 53 -1.64 19.22 2.75
C ARG A 53 -2.84 20.08 3.15
N GLY A 54 -2.92 21.31 2.63
CA GLY A 54 -4.00 22.23 2.96
C GLY A 54 -5.38 21.72 2.53
N MET A 55 -5.44 20.99 1.41
CA MET A 55 -6.66 20.34 0.96
C MET A 55 -7.13 19.25 1.95
N VAL A 56 -6.22 18.39 2.44
CA VAL A 56 -6.56 17.36 3.42
C VAL A 56 -6.94 17.98 4.77
N GLU A 57 -6.23 19.01 5.24
CA GLU A 57 -6.59 19.74 6.46
C GLU A 57 -8.02 20.30 6.39
N LYS A 58 -8.41 20.85 5.24
CA LYS A 58 -9.78 21.31 5.00
C LYS A 58 -10.80 20.17 5.03
N ALA A 59 -10.48 19.02 4.40
CA ALA A 59 -11.37 17.88 4.38
C ALA A 59 -11.63 17.28 5.77
N ARG A 60 -10.64 17.31 6.67
CA ARG A 60 -10.76 16.86 8.07
C ARG A 60 -11.80 17.60 8.88
N SER A 61 -12.04 18.87 8.61
CA SER A 61 -13.04 19.66 9.36
C SER A 61 -14.46 19.11 9.28
N GLY A 62 -14.78 18.37 8.21
CA GLY A 62 -16.08 17.72 8.00
C GLY A 62 -16.03 16.19 8.04
N TRP A 63 -14.90 15.60 8.45
CA TRP A 63 -14.69 14.15 8.47
C TRP A 63 -13.78 13.74 9.64
N PRO A 64 -14.32 13.51 10.85
CA PRO A 64 -13.56 13.23 12.06
C PRO A 64 -12.65 11.98 11.97
N GLN A 65 -13.01 11.01 11.15
CA GLN A 65 -12.24 9.80 10.92
C GLN A 65 -11.00 10.02 10.04
N LEU A 66 -10.92 11.15 9.32
CA LEU A 66 -9.77 11.49 8.48
C LEU A 66 -8.66 12.09 9.32
N GLN A 67 -7.49 11.50 9.27
CA GLN A 67 -6.29 11.97 9.93
C GLN A 67 -5.23 12.38 8.90
N LEU A 68 -4.34 13.28 9.27
CA LEU A 68 -3.23 13.73 8.44
C LEU A 68 -1.92 13.59 9.21
N VAL A 69 -1.00 12.86 8.63
CA VAL A 69 0.41 12.76 9.06
C VAL A 69 1.24 13.54 8.05
N VAL A 70 2.14 14.41 8.49
CA VAL A 70 2.91 15.28 7.60
C VAL A 70 4.39 15.07 7.80
N PHE A 71 5.11 14.92 6.69
CA PHE A 71 6.57 14.96 6.67
C PHE A 71 7.04 16.35 6.21
N ASP A 72 8.12 16.85 6.81
CA ASP A 72 8.71 18.14 6.44
C ASP A 72 9.31 18.14 5.02
N ARG A 73 9.67 16.98 4.50
CA ARG A 73 10.24 16.78 3.16
C ARG A 73 9.93 15.39 2.64
N ASN A 74 10.00 15.21 1.33
CA ASN A 74 9.83 13.90 0.70
C ASN A 74 10.86 12.89 1.23
N GLN A 75 10.37 11.79 1.79
CA GLN A 75 11.15 10.66 2.29
C GLN A 75 10.91 9.39 1.48
N GLY A 76 9.90 9.39 0.62
CA GLY A 76 9.53 8.31 -0.28
C GLY A 76 8.32 7.50 0.18
N LYS A 77 7.65 6.88 -0.79
CA LYS A 77 6.39 6.15 -0.59
C LYS A 77 6.46 5.12 0.52
N GLY A 78 7.56 4.35 0.60
CA GLY A 78 7.73 3.33 1.64
C GLY A 78 7.81 3.92 3.04
N ALA A 79 8.47 5.09 3.19
CA ALA A 79 8.51 5.80 4.47
C ALA A 79 7.12 6.28 4.88
N ALA A 80 6.35 6.85 3.94
CA ALA A 80 4.99 7.32 4.19
C ALA A 80 4.05 6.17 4.57
N VAL A 81 4.07 5.06 3.81
CA VAL A 81 3.26 3.87 4.14
C VAL A 81 3.66 3.31 5.50
N ARG A 82 4.96 3.20 5.79
CA ARG A 82 5.45 2.73 7.10
C ARG A 82 4.90 3.58 8.24
N ALA A 83 5.00 4.90 8.14
CA ALA A 83 4.51 5.80 9.18
C ALA A 83 3.01 5.61 9.42
N GLY A 84 2.20 5.60 8.36
CA GLY A 84 0.77 5.40 8.46
C GLY A 84 0.40 4.02 9.03
N MET A 85 1.03 2.95 8.56
CA MET A 85 0.76 1.58 9.01
C MET A 85 1.13 1.34 10.48
N LEU A 86 2.15 2.02 11.00
CA LEU A 86 2.54 1.93 12.41
C LEU A 86 1.68 2.85 13.31
N GLN A 87 1.21 3.98 12.79
CA GLN A 87 0.33 4.89 13.53
C GLN A 87 -1.12 4.39 13.56
N ALA A 88 -1.54 3.62 12.57
CA ALA A 88 -2.87 3.03 12.48
C ALA A 88 -3.24 2.21 13.72
N VAL A 89 -4.49 2.35 14.20
CA VAL A 89 -4.98 1.67 15.41
C VAL A 89 -5.98 0.55 15.12
N GLY A 90 -6.46 0.43 13.88
CA GLY A 90 -7.41 -0.60 13.47
C GLY A 90 -6.85 -2.01 13.58
N THR A 91 -7.75 -2.96 13.85
CA THR A 91 -7.43 -4.40 13.86
C THR A 91 -7.06 -4.92 12.47
N LEU A 92 -7.64 -4.33 11.43
CA LEU A 92 -7.26 -4.48 10.02
C LEU A 92 -6.63 -3.18 9.53
N ARG A 93 -5.53 -3.29 8.81
CA ARG A 93 -4.80 -2.14 8.26
C ARG A 93 -4.61 -2.32 6.76
N LEU A 94 -5.26 -1.51 5.97
CA LEU A 94 -5.14 -1.48 4.52
C LEU A 94 -4.29 -0.28 4.11
N PHE A 95 -3.26 -0.45 3.30
CA PHE A 95 -2.76 0.67 2.53
C PHE A 95 -3.22 0.59 1.07
N SER A 96 -3.52 1.75 0.50
CA SER A 96 -3.93 1.92 -0.89
C SER A 96 -3.19 3.08 -1.52
N ASP A 97 -2.96 3.00 -2.84
CA ASP A 97 -2.51 4.15 -3.60
C ASP A 97 -3.58 5.26 -3.56
N SER A 98 -3.14 6.51 -3.45
CA SER A 98 -4.01 7.69 -3.32
C SER A 98 -4.91 7.94 -4.52
N ASP A 99 -4.59 7.35 -5.68
CA ASP A 99 -5.35 7.48 -6.93
C ASP A 99 -6.43 6.40 -7.12
N LEU A 100 -6.58 5.48 -6.15
CA LEU A 100 -7.51 4.34 -6.22
C LEU A 100 -7.44 3.55 -7.54
N SER A 101 -6.24 3.37 -8.08
CA SER A 101 -6.03 2.47 -9.22
C SER A 101 -6.65 1.08 -8.99
N THR A 102 -6.66 0.62 -7.74
CA THR A 102 -7.53 -0.48 -7.28
C THR A 102 -8.73 0.14 -6.57
N PRO A 103 -9.97 -0.07 -7.05
CA PRO A 103 -11.16 0.47 -6.42
C PRO A 103 -11.29 0.03 -4.96
N ILE A 104 -11.75 0.92 -4.09
CA ILE A 104 -11.90 0.62 -2.65
C ILE A 104 -12.87 -0.55 -2.40
N ALA A 105 -13.83 -0.79 -3.27
CA ALA A 105 -14.76 -1.92 -3.19
C ALA A 105 -14.07 -3.30 -3.24
N GLU A 106 -12.87 -3.38 -3.79
CA GLU A 106 -12.07 -4.61 -3.81
C GLU A 106 -11.58 -5.04 -2.41
N MET A 107 -11.69 -4.16 -1.42
CA MET A 107 -11.27 -4.39 -0.05
C MET A 107 -11.92 -5.63 0.57
N GLY A 108 -13.22 -5.85 0.33
CA GLY A 108 -13.94 -7.00 0.88
C GLY A 108 -13.36 -8.36 0.49
N LYS A 109 -12.71 -8.45 -0.68
CA LYS A 109 -12.01 -9.68 -1.08
C LYS A 109 -10.77 -9.93 -0.20
N LEU A 110 -10.05 -8.88 0.16
CA LEU A 110 -8.89 -8.96 1.04
C LEU A 110 -9.32 -9.30 2.47
N GLU A 111 -10.39 -8.70 2.95
CA GLU A 111 -10.98 -9.01 4.26
C GLU A 111 -11.37 -10.48 4.37
N THR A 112 -12.00 -11.02 3.34
CA THR A 112 -12.33 -12.44 3.27
C THR A 112 -11.09 -13.33 3.37
N ALA A 113 -9.99 -12.96 2.72
CA ALA A 113 -8.74 -13.71 2.82
C ALA A 113 -8.13 -13.64 4.23
N ILE A 114 -8.18 -12.48 4.88
CA ILE A 114 -7.74 -12.33 6.28
C ILE A 114 -8.63 -13.18 7.21
N ALA A 115 -9.94 -13.14 7.04
CA ALA A 115 -10.88 -13.96 7.83
C ALA A 115 -10.62 -15.47 7.66
N ASN A 116 -10.12 -15.88 6.50
CA ASN A 116 -9.71 -17.26 6.21
C ASN A 116 -8.29 -17.61 6.71
N GLY A 117 -7.68 -16.77 7.55
CA GLY A 117 -6.43 -17.06 8.24
C GLY A 117 -5.17 -16.47 7.61
N ALA A 118 -5.28 -15.63 6.57
CA ALA A 118 -4.13 -14.86 6.11
C ALA A 118 -3.76 -13.77 7.12
N GLY A 119 -2.46 -13.56 7.37
CA GLY A 119 -2.00 -12.38 8.10
C GLY A 119 -1.79 -11.18 7.19
N VAL A 120 -1.57 -11.44 5.89
CA VAL A 120 -1.41 -10.45 4.84
C VAL A 120 -2.23 -10.86 3.61
N ALA A 121 -3.03 -9.95 3.08
CA ALA A 121 -3.74 -10.12 1.81
C ALA A 121 -3.30 -9.03 0.82
N ILE A 122 -2.89 -9.42 -0.39
CA ILE A 122 -2.41 -8.50 -1.41
C ILE A 122 -3.27 -8.57 -2.66
N GLY A 123 -3.62 -7.41 -3.21
CA GLY A 123 -4.22 -7.33 -4.54
C GLY A 123 -3.22 -7.75 -5.61
N SER A 124 -3.70 -8.40 -6.66
CA SER A 124 -2.89 -8.85 -7.79
C SER A 124 -3.55 -8.53 -9.12
N ARG A 125 -2.75 -8.00 -10.05
CA ARG A 125 -3.12 -7.74 -11.45
C ARG A 125 -2.75 -8.92 -12.36
N ALA A 126 -2.01 -9.89 -11.83
CA ALA A 126 -1.39 -11.00 -12.59
C ALA A 126 -2.05 -12.36 -12.35
N LEU A 127 -3.05 -12.44 -11.49
CA LEU A 127 -3.81 -13.65 -11.25
C LEU A 127 -4.92 -13.86 -12.29
N PRO A 128 -5.30 -15.10 -12.61
CA PRO A 128 -6.54 -15.38 -13.33
C PRO A 128 -7.72 -14.75 -12.58
N GLY A 129 -8.61 -14.06 -13.31
CA GLY A 129 -9.73 -13.32 -12.72
C GLY A 129 -9.42 -11.86 -12.37
N SER A 130 -8.17 -11.40 -12.46
CA SER A 130 -7.84 -9.98 -12.39
C SER A 130 -8.31 -9.26 -13.66
N GLN A 131 -8.80 -8.03 -13.50
CA GLN A 131 -9.27 -7.19 -14.61
C GLN A 131 -8.41 -5.91 -14.68
N VAL A 132 -7.65 -5.75 -15.76
CA VAL A 132 -6.89 -4.53 -16.05
C VAL A 132 -7.65 -3.74 -17.09
N GLU A 133 -8.40 -2.71 -16.67
CA GLU A 133 -9.32 -1.98 -17.57
C GLU A 133 -8.63 -0.93 -18.45
N LEU A 134 -7.52 -0.36 -17.99
CA LEU A 134 -6.72 0.61 -18.75
C LEU A 134 -5.25 0.18 -18.72
N HIS A 135 -4.70 -0.13 -19.88
CA HIS A 135 -3.33 -0.58 -20.00
C HIS A 135 -2.34 0.60 -19.90
N GLN A 136 -1.21 0.32 -19.28
CA GLN A 136 -0.05 1.22 -19.31
C GLN A 136 0.63 1.15 -20.71
N PRO A 137 1.46 2.15 -21.07
CA PRO A 137 2.30 2.04 -22.25
C PRO A 137 3.13 0.75 -22.21
N LEU A 138 3.23 0.05 -23.34
CA LEU A 138 3.84 -1.30 -23.46
C LEU A 138 5.22 -1.41 -22.82
N TYR A 139 6.07 -0.38 -22.93
CA TYR A 139 7.40 -0.38 -22.33
C TYR A 139 7.37 -0.42 -20.80
N ARG A 140 6.40 0.26 -20.14
CA ARG A 140 6.20 0.21 -18.67
C ARG A 140 5.68 -1.13 -18.21
N GLU A 141 4.75 -1.69 -18.97
CA GLU A 141 4.21 -3.02 -18.71
C GLU A 141 5.31 -4.09 -18.81
N LEU A 142 6.16 -4.02 -19.85
CA LEU A 142 7.28 -4.94 -20.02
C LEU A 142 8.30 -4.82 -18.88
N MET A 143 8.66 -3.59 -18.49
CA MET A 143 9.58 -3.35 -17.36
C MET A 143 9.02 -3.85 -16.03
N GLY A 144 7.74 -3.59 -15.77
CA GLY A 144 7.06 -4.09 -14.59
C GLY A 144 7.01 -5.63 -14.55
N LYS A 145 6.72 -6.27 -15.67
CA LYS A 145 6.75 -7.73 -15.82
C LYS A 145 8.14 -8.30 -15.57
N THR A 146 9.19 -7.67 -16.13
CA THR A 146 10.59 -8.11 -15.96
C THR A 146 11.03 -7.99 -14.50
N TYR A 147 10.70 -6.88 -13.84
CA TYR A 147 10.99 -6.67 -12.43
C TYR A 147 10.26 -7.68 -11.54
N ASN A 148 8.94 -7.87 -11.73
CA ASN A 148 8.18 -8.88 -11.00
C ASN A 148 8.71 -10.29 -11.25
N GLN A 149 9.19 -10.60 -12.46
CA GLN A 149 9.80 -11.90 -12.78
C GLN A 149 11.11 -12.11 -12.01
N ALA A 150 11.96 -11.08 -11.90
CA ALA A 150 13.18 -11.14 -11.11
C ALA A 150 12.85 -11.33 -9.60
N LEU A 151 11.89 -10.57 -9.08
CA LEU A 151 11.39 -10.71 -7.71
C LEU A 151 10.89 -12.13 -7.40
N ARG A 152 10.05 -12.68 -8.27
CA ARG A 152 9.50 -14.04 -8.15
C ARG A 152 10.57 -15.12 -8.11
N ARG A 153 11.61 -14.98 -8.94
CA ARG A 153 12.67 -16.00 -9.01
C ARG A 153 13.67 -15.90 -7.88
N LEU A 154 13.97 -14.69 -7.42
CA LEU A 154 15.10 -14.44 -6.52
C LEU A 154 14.69 -14.26 -5.06
N VAL A 155 13.49 -13.70 -4.80
CA VAL A 155 13.13 -13.21 -3.46
C VAL A 155 11.79 -13.77 -2.97
N LEU A 156 10.74 -13.72 -3.81
CA LEU A 156 9.36 -14.03 -3.43
C LEU A 156 8.73 -15.08 -4.35
N PRO A 157 9.27 -16.32 -4.41
CA PRO A 157 8.69 -17.37 -5.24
C PRO A 157 7.24 -17.64 -4.82
N GLY A 158 6.35 -17.82 -5.81
CA GLY A 158 4.92 -18.10 -5.58
C GLY A 158 4.00 -16.88 -5.64
N LEU A 159 4.47 -15.65 -5.40
CA LEU A 159 3.68 -14.44 -5.60
C LEU A 159 3.81 -13.95 -7.06
N ARG A 160 2.70 -13.56 -7.67
CA ARG A 160 2.67 -13.11 -9.08
C ARG A 160 2.76 -11.60 -9.23
N ASP A 161 2.17 -10.84 -8.29
CA ASP A 161 2.21 -9.37 -8.28
C ASP A 161 2.53 -8.82 -6.89
N THR A 162 3.77 -8.44 -6.68
CA THR A 162 4.23 -7.88 -5.41
C THR A 162 4.06 -6.36 -5.32
N GLN A 163 3.77 -5.69 -6.45
CA GLN A 163 3.80 -4.23 -6.58
C GLN A 163 2.41 -3.58 -6.66
N CYS A 164 1.33 -4.35 -6.53
CA CYS A 164 -0.01 -3.76 -6.44
C CYS A 164 -0.12 -2.96 -5.15
N GLY A 165 -0.38 -1.64 -5.25
CA GLY A 165 -0.53 -0.72 -4.12
C GLY A 165 -1.86 -0.87 -3.39
N PHE A 166 -2.26 -2.12 -3.09
CA PHE A 166 -3.49 -2.44 -2.38
C PHE A 166 -3.27 -3.69 -1.53
N LYS A 167 -2.92 -3.50 -0.25
CA LYS A 167 -2.52 -4.59 0.64
C LYS A 167 -3.09 -4.41 2.04
N MET A 168 -3.69 -5.47 2.55
CA MET A 168 -4.28 -5.54 3.88
C MET A 168 -3.47 -6.43 4.81
N PHE A 169 -3.39 -6.02 6.05
CA PHE A 169 -2.66 -6.69 7.13
C PHE A 169 -3.54 -6.80 8.36
N THR A 170 -3.40 -7.87 9.12
CA THR A 170 -3.80 -7.83 10.53
C THR A 170 -2.92 -6.82 11.28
N ALA A 171 -3.39 -6.24 12.39
CA ALA A 171 -2.60 -5.31 13.20
C ALA A 171 -1.25 -5.90 13.61
N ALA A 172 -1.22 -7.18 14.02
CA ALA A 172 0.00 -7.87 14.41
C ALA A 172 0.98 -8.02 13.24
N ALA A 173 0.49 -8.44 12.06
CA ALA A 173 1.31 -8.55 10.86
C ALA A 173 1.86 -7.19 10.41
N ALA A 174 1.04 -6.12 10.48
CA ALA A 174 1.48 -4.77 10.16
C ALA A 174 2.64 -4.33 11.07
N VAL A 175 2.50 -4.46 12.38
CA VAL A 175 3.56 -4.09 13.33
C VAL A 175 4.83 -4.90 13.04
N SER A 176 4.73 -6.22 12.90
CA SER A 176 5.88 -7.10 12.67
C SER A 176 6.62 -6.81 11.36
N CYS A 177 5.89 -6.47 10.28
CA CYS A 177 6.49 -6.23 8.96
C CYS A 177 6.99 -4.79 8.77
N PHE A 178 6.30 -3.80 9.33
CA PHE A 178 6.62 -2.38 9.10
C PHE A 178 7.58 -1.79 10.14
N THR A 179 7.65 -2.33 11.37
CA THR A 179 8.62 -1.82 12.38
C THR A 179 10.05 -1.88 11.86
N PRO A 180 10.56 -3.02 11.34
CA PRO A 180 11.92 -3.14 10.85
C PRO A 180 12.09 -2.66 9.39
N LEU A 181 11.05 -2.15 8.72
CA LEU A 181 11.12 -1.71 7.32
C LEU A 181 12.13 -0.55 7.16
N ARG A 182 13.06 -0.70 6.21
CA ARG A 182 14.13 0.27 5.95
C ARG A 182 14.12 0.87 4.55
N THR A 183 13.43 0.24 3.59
CA THR A 183 13.34 0.73 2.21
C THR A 183 12.34 1.90 2.13
N PRO A 184 12.80 3.14 1.91
CA PRO A 184 11.91 4.31 1.92
C PRO A 184 11.18 4.51 0.59
N GLY A 185 11.72 4.01 -0.52
CA GLY A 185 11.18 4.18 -1.89
C GLY A 185 10.22 3.07 -2.30
N PHE A 186 9.99 2.94 -3.62
CA PHE A 186 9.04 1.98 -4.23
C PHE A 186 9.40 0.50 -4.03
N GLY A 187 10.63 0.17 -3.59
CA GLY A 187 11.03 -1.20 -3.28
C GLY A 187 10.47 -1.74 -1.96
N PHE A 188 9.80 -0.93 -1.14
CA PHE A 188 9.30 -1.31 0.17
C PHE A 188 8.31 -2.49 0.12
N ASP A 189 7.50 -2.58 -0.92
CA ASP A 189 6.53 -3.67 -1.12
C ASP A 189 7.21 -5.05 -1.06
N ALA A 190 8.36 -5.18 -1.72
CA ALA A 190 9.12 -6.42 -1.70
C ALA A 190 9.70 -6.72 -0.32
N GLU A 191 10.19 -5.70 0.39
CA GLU A 191 10.71 -5.87 1.75
C GLU A 191 9.64 -6.32 2.72
N VAL A 192 8.48 -5.67 2.73
CA VAL A 192 7.35 -6.01 3.59
C VAL A 192 6.91 -7.47 3.38
N LEU A 193 6.77 -7.90 2.12
CA LEU A 193 6.35 -9.27 1.81
C LEU A 193 7.44 -10.30 2.13
N LEU A 194 8.71 -9.96 1.96
CA LEU A 194 9.81 -10.82 2.38
C LEU A 194 9.83 -11.01 3.89
N ARG A 195 9.62 -9.94 4.67
CA ARG A 195 9.51 -10.00 6.13
C ARG A 195 8.34 -10.86 6.58
N ALA A 196 7.16 -10.68 5.98
CA ALA A 196 6.00 -11.53 6.26
C ALA A 196 6.33 -13.02 6.02
N ARG A 197 7.03 -13.34 4.93
CA ARG A 197 7.44 -14.71 4.62
C ARG A 197 8.44 -15.27 5.64
N LEU A 198 9.46 -14.51 6.02
CA LEU A 198 10.47 -14.93 7.00
C LEU A 198 9.88 -15.14 8.39
N LEU A 199 8.86 -14.37 8.73
CA LEU A 199 8.08 -14.52 9.96
C LEU A 199 7.01 -15.62 9.86
N ALA A 200 6.97 -16.40 8.76
CA ALA A 200 5.97 -17.41 8.49
C ALA A 200 4.51 -16.89 8.58
N ILE A 201 4.29 -15.60 8.30
CA ILE A 201 2.95 -15.00 8.26
C ILE A 201 2.30 -15.43 6.93
N PRO A 202 1.10 -16.05 6.95
CA PRO A 202 0.41 -16.47 5.74
C PRO A 202 0.06 -15.28 4.84
N ILE A 203 0.44 -15.35 3.55
CA ILE A 203 0.16 -14.32 2.54
C ILE A 203 -0.84 -14.88 1.54
N ALA A 204 -1.97 -14.20 1.35
CA ALA A 204 -2.95 -14.48 0.30
C ALA A 204 -2.82 -13.46 -0.83
N GLU A 205 -2.75 -13.93 -2.08
CA GLU A 205 -2.75 -13.10 -3.28
C GLU A 205 -4.13 -13.17 -3.94
N ILE A 206 -4.78 -12.01 -4.14
CA ILE A 206 -6.20 -11.89 -4.50
C ILE A 206 -6.36 -11.16 -5.84
N PRO A 207 -7.09 -11.71 -6.81
CA PRO A 207 -7.34 -11.04 -8.08
C PRO A 207 -8.22 -9.80 -7.85
N VAL A 208 -7.77 -8.66 -8.39
CA VAL A 208 -8.47 -7.38 -8.26
C VAL A 208 -8.73 -6.72 -9.60
N ILE A 209 -9.70 -5.82 -9.62
CA ILE A 209 -9.87 -4.85 -10.70
C ILE A 209 -8.81 -3.77 -10.53
N TRP A 210 -8.16 -3.42 -11.62
CA TRP A 210 -7.14 -2.37 -11.62
C TRP A 210 -7.32 -1.42 -12.81
N ARG A 211 -7.25 -0.12 -12.53
CA ARG A 211 -7.41 0.96 -13.51
C ARG A 211 -6.17 1.82 -13.51
N ASN A 212 -5.58 2.00 -14.67
CA ASN A 212 -4.43 2.89 -14.76
C ASN A 212 -4.89 4.35 -14.56
N ALA A 213 -4.50 4.98 -13.46
CA ALA A 213 -4.73 6.40 -13.26
C ALA A 213 -3.78 7.22 -14.14
N ALA A 214 -4.29 8.24 -14.80
CA ALA A 214 -3.47 9.17 -15.60
C ALA A 214 -2.48 9.92 -14.69
N GLY A 215 -1.27 10.19 -15.17
CA GLY A 215 -0.29 11.00 -14.45
C GLY A 215 0.63 10.25 -13.48
N THR A 216 0.84 8.95 -13.70
CA THR A 216 1.80 8.16 -12.90
C THR A 216 3.20 8.78 -12.90
N ARG A 217 3.76 9.03 -11.69
CA ARG A 217 5.06 9.72 -11.50
C ARG A 217 6.27 8.79 -11.43
N VAL A 218 6.10 7.48 -11.59
CA VAL A 218 7.21 6.51 -11.56
C VAL A 218 8.09 6.69 -12.80
N SER A 219 9.35 7.08 -12.60
CA SER A 219 10.37 7.13 -13.65
C SER A 219 10.92 5.73 -13.89
N SER A 220 10.43 5.07 -14.94
CA SER A 220 10.59 3.64 -15.18
C SER A 220 12.05 3.14 -15.27
N LEU A 221 13.00 3.95 -15.75
CA LEU A 221 14.40 3.52 -15.94
C LEU A 221 15.26 3.72 -14.68
N ARG A 222 15.13 4.88 -14.04
CA ARG A 222 15.93 5.22 -12.86
C ARG A 222 15.49 4.45 -11.63
N ASP A 223 14.17 4.35 -11.44
CA ASP A 223 13.59 3.65 -10.30
C ASP A 223 13.77 2.13 -10.41
N GLY A 224 13.68 1.55 -11.62
CA GLY A 224 13.86 0.12 -11.85
C GLY A 224 15.27 -0.39 -11.51
N GLY A 225 16.32 0.37 -11.84
CA GLY A 225 17.70 0.02 -11.51
C GLY A 225 17.97 0.10 -9.99
N LEU A 226 17.46 1.15 -9.33
CA LEU A 226 17.56 1.31 -7.88
C LEU A 226 16.80 0.22 -7.14
N MET A 227 15.59 -0.11 -7.59
CA MET A 227 14.77 -1.18 -7.03
C MET A 227 15.45 -2.55 -7.12
N LEU A 228 16.14 -2.87 -8.23
CA LEU A 228 16.88 -4.12 -8.36
C LEU A 228 18.09 -4.18 -7.44
N ALA A 229 18.83 -3.08 -7.31
CA ALA A 229 19.95 -2.97 -6.37
C ALA A 229 19.49 -3.12 -4.91
N ASP A 230 18.35 -2.52 -4.57
CA ASP A 230 17.75 -2.63 -3.24
C ASP A 230 17.31 -4.06 -2.93
N LEU A 231 16.81 -4.80 -3.91
CA LEU A 231 16.46 -6.22 -3.76
C LEU A 231 17.67 -7.10 -3.41
N LEU A 232 18.79 -6.91 -4.10
CA LEU A 232 19.99 -7.67 -3.83
C LEU A 232 20.57 -7.36 -2.45
N ARG A 233 20.49 -6.10 -2.03
CA ARG A 233 20.85 -5.66 -0.67
C ARG A 233 19.88 -6.22 0.38
N LEU A 234 18.59 -6.24 0.08
CA LEU A 234 17.53 -6.73 0.95
C LEU A 234 17.75 -8.22 1.30
N ARG A 235 17.97 -9.06 0.28
CA ARG A 235 18.22 -10.49 0.49
C ARG A 235 19.42 -10.76 1.40
N ARG A 236 20.49 -9.94 1.29
CA ARG A 236 21.67 -10.06 2.15
C ARG A 236 21.40 -9.59 3.58
N ARG A 237 20.61 -8.51 3.77
CA ARG A 237 20.34 -7.90 5.07
C ARG A 237 19.30 -8.71 5.87
N VAL A 238 18.19 -9.03 5.24
CA VAL A 238 17.06 -9.70 5.91
C VAL A 238 17.31 -11.21 6.03
N GLY A 239 18.12 -11.81 5.16
CA GLY A 239 18.53 -13.22 5.27
C GLY A 239 19.49 -13.50 6.42
N SER A 240 20.14 -12.48 6.99
CA SER A 240 21.05 -12.63 8.15
C SER A 240 20.35 -12.33 9.49
N ASP A 241 19.28 -11.53 9.49
CA ASP A 241 18.48 -11.24 10.70
C ASP A 241 17.07 -10.82 10.31
N PRO A 242 16.04 -11.66 10.53
CA PRO A 242 14.64 -11.34 10.25
C PRO A 242 14.11 -10.14 11.02
N ASN A 243 14.73 -9.79 12.16
CA ASN A 243 14.34 -8.71 13.07
C ASN A 243 15.22 -7.45 12.93
N ALA A 244 16.21 -7.43 12.02
CA ALA A 244 17.15 -6.32 11.85
C ALA A 244 16.62 -5.19 10.97
#